data_9c8bab6780e0e2cf54c33f3c177b8874
#
_entry.id   9c8bab6780e0e2cf54c33f3c177b8874
#
_cell.length_a   1.000
_cell.length_b   1.000
_cell.length_c   1.000
_cell.angle_alpha   90.00
_cell.angle_beta   90.00
_cell.angle_gamma   90.00
#
_symmetry.space_group_name_H-M   'P 1'
#
loop_
_entity.id
_entity.type
_entity.pdbx_description
1 polymer ?
#
loop_
_entity_poly.entity_id
_entity_poly.type
_entity_poly.pdbx_seq_one_letter_code
_entity_poly.pdbx_strand_id
1 'polypeptide(L)'
;MSIANSAVLVRLNISVWGASKRNKELETEIAVGKNADPRAMRMYDNLMVGSTGHKDIQKHAAQSRLWHNTMTLPWDERGYRLCPTSLFLDYKSQHNLKQATFNSMVDTFRVKYWSYRETAKDYRGDIFCEDDYPPVEEVMGKFAWNFVVAPVPESGHLCIDLPAQEMEELKQSCDAEVERKVAEAAKENSKRLLKELQAISAKCTDTEADSDDEKKRWHDTFVTNPLELCRMLKHMNLTNDPQIEEARQRLEDIMTGRTKEMFKDSPALRQEVKGEVDSIIKSYDW
;
A
#
# COMPACT_ATOMS: atom_id res chain seq x y z
N MET A 1 4.21 9.11 27.80
CA MET A 1 2.77 9.02 27.42
C MET A 1 2.55 7.63 26.87
N SER A 2 1.46 6.97 27.29
CA SER A 2 1.11 5.67 26.69
C SER A 2 0.82 5.82 25.19
N ILE A 3 1.34 4.92 24.38
CA ILE A 3 1.10 4.89 22.92
C ILE A 3 -0.39 4.73 22.60
N ALA A 4 -1.15 4.10 23.51
CA ALA A 4 -2.59 3.91 23.37
C ALA A 4 -3.39 5.22 23.32
N ASN A 5 -2.84 6.31 23.87
CA ASN A 5 -3.43 7.64 23.76
C ASN A 5 -3.07 8.37 22.46
N SER A 6 -2.00 7.91 21.79
CA SER A 6 -1.44 8.59 20.61
C SER A 6 -1.75 7.87 19.30
N ALA A 7 -2.29 6.66 19.35
CA ALA A 7 -2.61 5.88 18.16
C ALA A 7 -3.78 4.90 18.38
N VAL A 8 -4.39 4.49 17.28
CA VAL A 8 -5.42 3.43 17.23
C VAL A 8 -4.99 2.36 16.22
N LEU A 9 -5.47 1.15 16.41
CA LEU A 9 -5.29 0.07 15.45
C LEU A 9 -6.41 0.11 14.42
N VAL A 10 -6.04 0.01 13.15
CA VAL A 10 -6.96 -0.05 12.04
C VAL A 10 -6.64 -1.25 11.14
N ARG A 11 -7.67 -1.90 10.63
CA ARG A 11 -7.52 -2.99 9.66
C ARG A 11 -8.46 -2.77 8.50
N LEU A 12 -7.91 -2.77 7.28
CA LEU A 12 -8.66 -2.67 6.04
C LEU A 12 -8.49 -3.96 5.24
N ASN A 13 -9.59 -4.65 4.99
CA ASN A 13 -9.63 -5.82 4.13
C ASN A 13 -10.62 -5.60 3.00
N ILE A 14 -10.13 -5.59 1.76
CA ILE A 14 -10.94 -5.41 0.56
C ILE A 14 -10.88 -6.69 -0.25
N SER A 15 -12.02 -7.31 -0.52
CA SER A 15 -12.13 -8.46 -1.41
C SER A 15 -12.67 -8.03 -2.76
N VAL A 16 -12.13 -8.59 -3.81
CA VAL A 16 -12.56 -8.36 -5.19
C VAL A 16 -12.61 -9.71 -5.90
N TRP A 17 -13.66 -9.94 -6.66
CA TRP A 17 -13.76 -11.14 -7.50
C TRP A 17 -12.55 -11.22 -8.46
N GLY A 18 -11.91 -12.40 -8.51
CA GLY A 18 -10.73 -12.60 -9.38
C GLY A 18 -11.07 -12.69 -10.87
N ALA A 19 -12.33 -12.96 -11.21
CA ALA A 19 -12.82 -13.15 -12.59
C ALA A 19 -11.94 -14.09 -13.41
N SER A 20 -11.47 -15.18 -12.81
CA SER A 20 -10.61 -16.16 -13.46
C SER A 20 -11.08 -17.57 -13.17
N LYS A 21 -10.95 -18.45 -14.18
CA LYS A 21 -11.23 -19.89 -14.09
C LYS A 21 -10.01 -20.66 -14.58
N ARG A 22 -9.64 -21.73 -13.85
CA ARG A 22 -8.55 -22.62 -14.29
C ARG A 22 -8.99 -23.45 -15.49
N ASN A 23 -8.20 -23.43 -16.55
CA ASN A 23 -8.45 -24.18 -17.78
C ASN A 23 -7.52 -25.41 -17.84
N LYS A 24 -8.01 -26.54 -17.31
CA LYS A 24 -7.24 -27.79 -17.26
C LYS A 24 -7.06 -28.46 -18.64
N GLU A 25 -7.99 -28.25 -19.56
CA GLU A 25 -7.92 -28.80 -20.90
C GLU A 25 -6.76 -28.16 -21.65
N LEU A 26 -6.69 -26.82 -21.64
CA LEU A 26 -5.60 -26.06 -22.24
C LEU A 26 -4.25 -26.36 -21.56
N GLU A 27 -4.21 -26.56 -20.22
CA GLU A 27 -3.01 -27.01 -19.52
C GLU A 27 -2.49 -28.33 -20.08
N THR A 28 -3.38 -29.29 -20.30
CA THR A 28 -3.01 -30.62 -20.82
C THR A 28 -2.57 -30.54 -22.27
N GLU A 29 -3.27 -29.81 -23.12
CA GLU A 29 -2.93 -29.61 -24.53
C GLU A 29 -1.54 -29.00 -24.70
N ILE A 30 -1.25 -27.91 -23.97
CA ILE A 30 0.05 -27.25 -24.02
C ILE A 30 1.15 -28.16 -23.46
N ALA A 31 0.90 -28.89 -22.37
CA ALA A 31 1.87 -29.80 -21.78
C ALA A 31 2.24 -30.91 -22.76
N VAL A 32 1.26 -31.53 -23.42
CA VAL A 32 1.52 -32.55 -24.46
C VAL A 32 2.31 -31.95 -25.61
N GLY A 33 1.91 -30.78 -26.11
CA GLY A 33 2.63 -30.10 -27.22
C GLY A 33 4.06 -29.69 -26.89
N LYS A 34 4.41 -29.58 -25.60
CA LYS A 34 5.75 -29.22 -25.10
C LYS A 34 6.50 -30.40 -24.48
N ASN A 35 5.92 -31.61 -24.53
CA ASN A 35 6.48 -32.82 -23.88
C ASN A 35 6.77 -32.58 -22.38
N ALA A 36 5.87 -31.88 -21.70
CA ALA A 36 5.98 -31.50 -20.28
C ALA A 36 4.89 -32.17 -19.45
N ASP A 37 5.13 -32.28 -18.13
CA ASP A 37 4.08 -32.71 -17.18
C ASP A 37 3.03 -31.59 -17.02
N PRO A 38 1.71 -31.87 -17.15
CA PRO A 38 0.66 -30.85 -16.92
C PRO A 38 0.73 -30.15 -15.56
N ARG A 39 1.35 -30.79 -14.55
CA ARG A 39 1.55 -30.20 -13.22
C ARG A 39 2.61 -29.10 -13.20
N ALA A 40 3.44 -28.99 -14.25
CA ALA A 40 4.49 -27.97 -14.34
C ALA A 40 3.95 -26.56 -14.64
N MET A 41 2.69 -26.43 -15.04
CA MET A 41 2.06 -25.15 -15.38
C MET A 41 0.62 -25.06 -14.89
N ARG A 42 0.10 -23.84 -14.83
CA ARG A 42 -1.31 -23.57 -14.58
C ARG A 42 -1.80 -22.46 -15.51
N MET A 43 -2.90 -22.74 -16.22
CA MET A 43 -3.53 -21.78 -17.13
C MET A 43 -4.84 -21.28 -16.55
N TYR A 44 -5.06 -19.99 -16.66
CA TYR A 44 -6.29 -19.35 -16.18
C TYR A 44 -6.91 -18.50 -17.27
N ASP A 45 -8.18 -18.74 -17.54
CA ASP A 45 -9.00 -17.91 -18.39
C ASP A 45 -9.40 -16.62 -17.66
N ASN A 46 -9.34 -15.50 -18.36
CA ASN A 46 -9.89 -14.24 -17.87
C ASN A 46 -11.35 -14.13 -18.29
N LEU A 47 -12.26 -14.25 -17.33
CA LEU A 47 -13.70 -14.22 -17.57
C LEU A 47 -14.23 -12.83 -17.93
N MET A 48 -13.52 -11.76 -17.55
CA MET A 48 -13.93 -10.36 -17.77
C MET A 48 -13.01 -9.64 -18.75
N VAL A 49 -12.46 -10.37 -19.73
CA VAL A 49 -11.65 -9.77 -20.81
C VAL A 49 -12.50 -8.74 -21.57
N GLY A 50 -11.90 -7.58 -21.89
CA GLY A 50 -12.61 -6.46 -22.51
C GLY A 50 -13.42 -5.58 -21.55
N SER A 51 -13.69 -6.03 -20.31
CA SER A 51 -14.41 -5.24 -19.31
C SER A 51 -13.49 -4.23 -18.66
N THR A 52 -13.82 -2.93 -18.77
CA THR A 52 -13.14 -1.86 -18.03
C THR A 52 -13.60 -1.83 -16.57
N GLY A 53 -14.88 -2.03 -16.30
CA GLY A 53 -15.46 -1.91 -14.95
C GLY A 53 -14.83 -2.84 -13.91
N HIS A 54 -14.56 -4.10 -14.26
CA HIS A 54 -13.86 -5.02 -13.36
C HIS A 54 -12.41 -4.58 -13.06
N LYS A 55 -11.68 -4.15 -14.11
CA LYS A 55 -10.32 -3.63 -13.97
C LYS A 55 -10.27 -2.38 -13.10
N ASP A 56 -11.25 -1.50 -13.24
CA ASP A 56 -11.33 -0.26 -12.46
C ASP A 56 -11.57 -0.55 -10.98
N ILE A 57 -12.43 -1.52 -10.64
CA ILE A 57 -12.63 -1.99 -9.26
C ILE A 57 -11.32 -2.56 -8.70
N GLN A 58 -10.63 -3.42 -9.45
CA GLN A 58 -9.34 -3.99 -9.03
C GLN A 58 -8.30 -2.90 -8.77
N LYS A 59 -8.19 -1.92 -9.68
CA LYS A 59 -7.29 -0.78 -9.57
C LYS A 59 -7.61 0.07 -8.34
N HIS A 60 -8.90 0.40 -8.13
CA HIS A 60 -9.33 1.17 -6.97
C HIS A 60 -9.03 0.44 -5.65
N ALA A 61 -9.29 -0.86 -5.58
CA ALA A 61 -8.98 -1.69 -4.42
C ALA A 61 -7.46 -1.73 -4.13
N ALA A 62 -6.63 -1.89 -5.17
CA ALA A 62 -5.17 -1.89 -5.04
C ALA A 62 -4.64 -0.53 -4.55
N GLN A 63 -5.13 0.57 -5.14
CA GLN A 63 -4.78 1.93 -4.72
C GLN A 63 -5.22 2.22 -3.29
N SER A 64 -6.39 1.73 -2.88
CA SER A 64 -6.91 1.91 -1.52
C SER A 64 -6.09 1.14 -0.47
N ARG A 65 -5.61 -0.07 -0.81
CA ARG A 65 -4.67 -0.81 0.07
C ARG A 65 -3.32 -0.11 0.16
N LEU A 66 -2.80 0.40 -0.96
CA LEU A 66 -1.55 1.18 -0.96
C LEU A 66 -1.69 2.44 -0.08
N TRP A 67 -2.76 3.21 -0.28
CA TRP A 67 -3.08 4.38 0.54
C TRP A 67 -3.17 4.01 2.04
N HIS A 68 -3.90 2.94 2.38
CA HIS A 68 -3.99 2.46 3.76
C HIS A 68 -2.61 2.18 4.36
N ASN A 69 -1.74 1.49 3.62
CA ASN A 69 -0.39 1.19 4.05
C ASN A 69 0.47 2.45 4.21
N THR A 70 0.28 3.44 3.33
CA THR A 70 0.99 4.71 3.39
C THR A 70 0.59 5.54 4.60
N MET A 71 -0.72 5.57 4.93
CA MET A 71 -1.29 6.34 6.04
C MET A 71 -1.14 5.69 7.42
N THR A 72 -0.53 4.52 7.50
CA THR A 72 -0.43 3.74 8.75
C THR A 72 0.92 3.03 8.86
N LEU A 73 1.27 2.60 10.07
CA LEU A 73 2.46 1.81 10.34
C LEU A 73 2.10 0.34 10.57
N PRO A 74 2.98 -0.63 10.28
CA PRO A 74 2.73 -2.05 10.53
C PRO A 74 2.54 -2.29 12.04
N TRP A 75 1.69 -3.27 12.38
CA TRP A 75 1.46 -3.67 13.77
C TRP A 75 1.55 -5.18 13.96
N ASP A 76 0.82 -5.95 13.16
CA ASP A 76 0.82 -7.41 13.26
C ASP A 76 0.60 -8.10 11.92
N GLU A 77 0.83 -9.43 11.91
CA GLU A 77 0.63 -10.27 10.72
C GLU A 77 -0.86 -10.48 10.37
N ARG A 78 -1.78 -10.16 11.29
CA ARG A 78 -3.24 -10.28 11.08
C ARG A 78 -3.80 -9.09 10.30
N GLY A 79 -2.94 -8.14 9.92
CA GLY A 79 -3.27 -6.98 9.10
C GLY A 79 -3.75 -5.77 9.89
N TYR A 80 -3.61 -5.77 11.21
CA TYR A 80 -3.75 -4.54 11.99
C TYR A 80 -2.55 -3.62 11.75
N ARG A 81 -2.85 -2.34 11.67
CA ARG A 81 -1.86 -1.29 11.45
C ARG A 81 -2.10 -0.14 12.41
N LEU A 82 -1.04 0.51 12.82
CA LEU A 82 -1.06 1.63 13.76
C LEU A 82 -1.35 2.93 13.01
N CYS A 83 -2.41 3.61 13.39
CA CYS A 83 -2.80 4.92 12.87
C CYS A 83 -2.66 5.97 13.97
N PRO A 84 -1.81 7.00 13.83
CA PRO A 84 -1.72 8.10 14.78
C PRO A 84 -3.08 8.79 14.96
N THR A 85 -3.44 9.13 16.20
CA THR A 85 -4.71 9.82 16.50
C THR A 85 -4.80 11.18 15.80
N SER A 86 -3.67 11.87 15.63
CA SER A 86 -3.57 13.13 14.90
C SER A 86 -3.93 13.04 13.41
N LEU A 87 -3.80 11.85 12.80
CA LEU A 87 -4.18 11.58 11.40
C LEU A 87 -5.52 10.85 11.29
N PHE A 88 -6.09 10.37 12.39
CA PHE A 88 -7.22 9.43 12.33
C PHE A 88 -8.48 10.04 11.70
N LEU A 89 -8.78 11.31 11.94
CA LEU A 89 -9.97 11.95 11.37
C LEU A 89 -9.84 12.11 9.85
N ASP A 90 -8.68 12.54 9.36
CA ASP A 90 -8.39 12.64 7.92
C ASP A 90 -8.41 11.27 7.27
N TYR A 91 -7.77 10.29 7.91
CA TYR A 91 -7.78 8.90 7.49
C TYR A 91 -9.22 8.37 7.37
N LYS A 92 -10.06 8.59 8.39
CA LYS A 92 -11.44 8.11 8.41
C LYS A 92 -12.30 8.78 7.34
N SER A 93 -12.11 10.06 7.10
CA SER A 93 -12.79 10.81 6.04
C SER A 93 -12.46 10.24 4.65
N GLN A 94 -11.16 10.07 4.36
CA GLN A 94 -10.70 9.49 3.09
C GLN A 94 -11.12 8.02 2.93
N HIS A 95 -11.08 7.24 4.01
CA HIS A 95 -11.59 5.87 4.02
C HIS A 95 -13.06 5.82 3.58
N ASN A 96 -13.92 6.64 4.16
CA ASN A 96 -15.34 6.67 3.83
C ASN A 96 -15.58 7.03 2.35
N LEU A 97 -14.83 8.00 1.82
CA LEU A 97 -14.91 8.37 0.40
C LEU A 97 -14.49 7.22 -0.52
N LYS A 98 -13.37 6.54 -0.21
CA LYS A 98 -12.88 5.39 -0.99
C LYS A 98 -13.86 4.22 -0.94
N GLN A 99 -14.47 3.94 0.21
CA GLN A 99 -15.49 2.91 0.38
C GLN A 99 -16.74 3.24 -0.44
N ALA A 100 -17.23 4.49 -0.39
CA ALA A 100 -18.38 4.91 -1.18
C ALA A 100 -18.11 4.78 -2.69
N THR A 101 -16.91 5.15 -3.15
CA THR A 101 -16.47 4.97 -4.54
C THR A 101 -16.44 3.48 -4.92
N PHE A 102 -15.86 2.62 -4.07
CA PHE A 102 -15.84 1.18 -4.29
C PHE A 102 -17.25 0.60 -4.44
N ASN A 103 -18.17 0.94 -3.54
CA ASN A 103 -19.54 0.46 -3.58
C ASN A 103 -20.26 0.92 -4.87
N SER A 104 -20.11 2.18 -5.25
CA SER A 104 -20.68 2.71 -6.50
C SER A 104 -20.14 1.99 -7.75
N MET A 105 -18.85 1.65 -7.77
CA MET A 105 -18.25 0.87 -8.85
C MET A 105 -18.80 -0.56 -8.89
N VAL A 106 -18.98 -1.20 -7.74
CA VAL A 106 -19.56 -2.56 -7.62
C VAL A 106 -21.02 -2.55 -8.07
N ASP A 107 -21.82 -1.57 -7.67
CA ASP A 107 -23.21 -1.43 -8.10
C ASP A 107 -23.30 -1.23 -9.63
N THR A 108 -22.43 -0.40 -10.18
CA THR A 108 -22.33 -0.20 -11.65
C THR A 108 -21.95 -1.50 -12.37
N PHE A 109 -21.00 -2.25 -11.80
CA PHE A 109 -20.58 -3.54 -12.33
C PHE A 109 -21.72 -4.57 -12.28
N ARG A 110 -22.49 -4.60 -11.20
CA ARG A 110 -23.67 -5.46 -11.04
C ARG A 110 -24.66 -5.28 -12.20
N VAL A 111 -25.01 -4.02 -12.50
CA VAL A 111 -25.95 -3.69 -13.57
C VAL A 111 -25.40 -4.09 -14.94
N LYS A 112 -24.10 -3.95 -15.16
CA LYS A 112 -23.43 -4.21 -16.44
C LYS A 112 -22.87 -5.62 -16.58
N TYR A 113 -23.02 -6.50 -15.58
CA TYR A 113 -22.38 -7.82 -15.55
C TYR A 113 -22.65 -8.65 -16.80
N TRP A 114 -23.91 -8.74 -17.22
CA TRP A 114 -24.30 -9.51 -18.41
C TRP A 114 -23.77 -8.87 -19.71
N SER A 115 -23.73 -7.57 -19.79
CA SER A 115 -23.12 -6.88 -20.95
C SER A 115 -21.61 -7.14 -21.02
N TYR A 116 -20.93 -7.19 -19.89
CA TYR A 116 -19.50 -7.54 -19.84
C TYR A 116 -19.25 -9.00 -20.22
N ARG A 117 -20.16 -9.93 -19.86
CA ARG A 117 -20.10 -11.32 -20.30
C ARG A 117 -20.22 -11.41 -21.84
N GLU A 118 -21.16 -10.71 -22.43
CA GLU A 118 -21.31 -10.69 -23.90
C GLU A 118 -20.06 -10.12 -24.58
N THR A 119 -19.51 -9.04 -24.05
CA THR A 119 -18.22 -8.52 -24.53
C THR A 119 -17.12 -9.58 -24.43
N ALA A 120 -17.03 -10.28 -23.30
CA ALA A 120 -16.02 -11.32 -23.12
C ALA A 120 -16.18 -12.49 -24.09
N LYS A 121 -17.41 -12.81 -24.52
CA LYS A 121 -17.71 -13.81 -25.55
C LYS A 121 -16.98 -13.50 -26.85
N ASP A 122 -17.04 -12.26 -27.31
CA ASP A 122 -16.36 -11.83 -28.54
C ASP A 122 -14.84 -11.98 -28.46
N TYR A 123 -14.26 -11.76 -27.28
CA TYR A 123 -12.81 -11.90 -27.06
C TYR A 123 -12.34 -13.33 -26.82
N ARG A 124 -13.20 -14.19 -26.26
CA ARG A 124 -12.84 -15.56 -25.89
C ARG A 124 -13.06 -16.56 -27.04
N GLY A 125 -13.89 -16.23 -28.00
CA GLY A 125 -14.15 -17.13 -29.16
C GLY A 125 -14.53 -18.54 -28.71
N ASP A 126 -13.84 -19.56 -29.24
CA ASP A 126 -14.16 -20.98 -29.01
C ASP A 126 -13.92 -21.47 -27.58
N ILE A 127 -13.13 -20.72 -26.75
CA ILE A 127 -12.94 -21.04 -25.32
C ILE A 127 -14.02 -20.44 -24.44
N PHE A 128 -15.03 -19.77 -25.01
CA PHE A 128 -16.14 -19.22 -24.24
C PHE A 128 -17.10 -20.34 -23.80
N CYS A 129 -17.41 -20.38 -22.51
CA CYS A 129 -18.42 -21.26 -21.95
C CYS A 129 -19.32 -20.45 -21.02
N GLU A 130 -20.63 -20.52 -21.18
CA GLU A 130 -21.61 -19.79 -20.36
C GLU A 130 -21.56 -20.24 -18.90
N ASP A 131 -21.34 -21.54 -18.65
CA ASP A 131 -21.25 -22.13 -17.32
C ASP A 131 -20.05 -21.63 -16.49
N ASP A 132 -19.08 -20.95 -17.15
CA ASP A 132 -17.96 -20.31 -16.46
C ASP A 132 -18.38 -19.06 -15.68
N TYR A 133 -19.56 -18.51 -16.00
CA TYR A 133 -20.04 -17.25 -15.44
C TYR A 133 -21.06 -17.47 -14.32
N PRO A 134 -20.66 -17.32 -13.05
CA PRO A 134 -21.58 -17.51 -11.94
C PRO A 134 -22.75 -16.52 -12.00
N PRO A 135 -23.86 -16.82 -11.33
CA PRO A 135 -24.95 -15.87 -11.15
C PRO A 135 -24.45 -14.55 -10.54
N VAL A 136 -25.05 -13.44 -10.94
CA VAL A 136 -24.58 -12.10 -10.51
C VAL A 136 -24.54 -11.96 -8.98
N GLU A 137 -25.49 -12.56 -8.26
CA GLU A 137 -25.54 -12.49 -6.80
C GLU A 137 -24.36 -13.21 -6.14
N GLU A 138 -23.93 -14.34 -6.71
CA GLU A 138 -22.73 -15.03 -6.23
C GLU A 138 -21.47 -14.20 -6.48
N VAL A 139 -21.37 -13.54 -7.64
CA VAL A 139 -20.26 -12.65 -7.97
C VAL A 139 -20.24 -11.44 -7.04
N MET A 140 -21.42 -10.84 -6.75
CA MET A 140 -21.51 -9.71 -5.82
C MET A 140 -21.06 -10.09 -4.40
N GLY A 141 -21.33 -11.29 -3.95
CA GLY A 141 -20.85 -11.79 -2.65
C GLY A 141 -19.32 -11.89 -2.52
N LYS A 142 -18.57 -11.81 -3.65
CA LYS A 142 -17.09 -11.83 -3.66
C LYS A 142 -16.47 -10.45 -3.51
N PHE A 143 -17.27 -9.37 -3.57
CA PHE A 143 -16.83 -8.01 -3.29
C PHE A 143 -17.13 -7.66 -1.83
N ALA A 144 -16.12 -7.25 -1.10
CA ALA A 144 -16.29 -6.84 0.28
C ALA A 144 -15.31 -5.73 0.65
N TRP A 145 -15.75 -4.83 1.52
CA TRP A 145 -14.93 -3.78 2.12
C TRP A 145 -15.14 -3.81 3.63
N ASN A 146 -14.18 -4.41 4.33
CA ASN A 146 -14.23 -4.58 5.78
C ASN A 146 -13.22 -3.65 6.44
N PHE A 147 -13.70 -2.80 7.35
CA PHE A 147 -12.88 -1.88 8.11
C PHE A 147 -13.15 -2.06 9.60
N VAL A 148 -12.07 -2.22 10.36
CA VAL A 148 -12.13 -2.43 11.81
C VAL A 148 -11.20 -1.43 12.48
N VAL A 149 -11.67 -0.85 13.59
CA VAL A 149 -10.89 -0.01 14.50
C VAL A 149 -10.83 -0.72 15.84
N ALA A 150 -9.66 -0.78 16.44
CA ALA A 150 -9.44 -1.37 17.76
C ALA A 150 -8.50 -0.46 18.58
N PRO A 151 -8.59 -0.50 19.91
CA PRO A 151 -7.60 0.18 20.76
C PRO A 151 -6.25 -0.52 20.66
N VAL A 152 -5.17 0.22 20.91
CA VAL A 152 -3.86 -0.38 21.18
C VAL A 152 -3.96 -1.11 22.54
N PRO A 153 -3.50 -2.35 22.67
CA PRO A 153 -3.54 -3.08 23.93
C PRO A 153 -2.77 -2.35 25.03
N GLU A 154 -3.33 -2.36 26.23
CA GLU A 154 -2.67 -1.86 27.45
C GLU A 154 -2.82 -2.92 28.55
N SER A 155 -1.75 -3.15 29.31
CA SER A 155 -1.75 -4.12 30.42
C SER A 155 -2.78 -3.78 31.51
N GLY A 156 -3.09 -2.48 31.69
CA GLY A 156 -4.10 -2.01 32.62
C GLY A 156 -5.54 -2.45 32.27
N HIS A 157 -5.81 -2.89 31.05
CA HIS A 157 -7.11 -3.37 30.61
C HIS A 157 -7.28 -4.90 30.76
N LEU A 158 -6.26 -5.59 31.27
CA LEU A 158 -6.35 -7.03 31.55
C LEU A 158 -7.22 -7.27 32.77
N CYS A 159 -8.47 -7.73 32.54
CA CYS A 159 -9.44 -8.09 33.57
C CYS A 159 -9.63 -9.62 33.59
N ILE A 160 -8.60 -10.33 34.02
CA ILE A 160 -8.60 -11.79 34.10
C ILE A 160 -8.43 -12.18 35.57
N ASP A 161 -9.18 -13.14 36.05
CA ASP A 161 -9.09 -13.65 37.43
C ASP A 161 -7.93 -14.65 37.52
N LEU A 162 -6.75 -14.14 37.85
CA LEU A 162 -5.51 -14.88 38.01
C LEU A 162 -4.86 -14.52 39.37
N PRO A 163 -4.05 -15.43 39.95
CA PRO A 163 -3.19 -15.07 41.07
C PRO A 163 -2.33 -13.86 40.78
N ALA A 164 -1.99 -13.08 41.81
CA ALA A 164 -1.34 -11.79 41.65
C ALA A 164 0.01 -11.84 40.92
N GLN A 165 0.77 -12.94 41.13
CA GLN A 165 2.07 -13.12 40.47
C GLN A 165 1.90 -13.36 38.97
N GLU A 166 1.00 -14.27 38.57
CA GLU A 166 0.72 -14.59 37.17
C GLU A 166 0.11 -13.38 36.42
N MET A 167 -0.70 -12.59 37.12
CA MET A 167 -1.24 -11.34 36.57
C MET A 167 -0.11 -10.33 36.30
N GLU A 168 0.84 -10.19 37.20
CA GLU A 168 1.96 -9.27 37.00
C GLU A 168 2.90 -9.70 35.87
N GLU A 169 3.20 -11.00 35.77
CA GLU A 169 3.97 -11.57 34.66
C GLU A 169 3.27 -11.35 33.31
N LEU A 170 1.93 -11.54 33.27
CA LEU A 170 1.15 -11.31 32.06
C LEU A 170 1.14 -9.84 31.63
N LYS A 171 1.02 -8.92 32.60
CA LYS A 171 1.12 -7.46 32.33
C LYS A 171 2.47 -7.08 31.76
N GLN A 172 3.56 -7.54 32.37
CA GLN A 172 4.92 -7.27 31.91
C GLN A 172 5.14 -7.83 30.48
N SER A 173 4.64 -9.04 30.22
CA SER A 173 4.70 -9.62 28.86
C SER A 173 3.90 -8.82 27.85
N CYS A 174 2.72 -8.32 28.21
CA CYS A 174 1.90 -7.47 27.34
C CYS A 174 2.60 -6.16 27.00
N ASP A 175 3.15 -5.48 28.02
CA ASP A 175 3.84 -4.20 27.84
C ASP A 175 5.11 -4.38 27.00
N ALA A 176 5.91 -5.42 27.25
CA ALA A 176 7.09 -5.73 26.44
C ALA A 176 6.75 -6.01 24.96
N GLU A 177 5.66 -6.71 24.69
CA GLU A 177 5.20 -6.97 23.32
C GLU A 177 4.75 -5.68 22.63
N VAL A 178 4.04 -4.80 23.33
CA VAL A 178 3.63 -3.49 22.79
C VAL A 178 4.85 -2.63 22.48
N GLU A 179 5.83 -2.56 23.40
CA GLU A 179 7.09 -1.82 23.19
C GLU A 179 7.84 -2.35 21.96
N ARG A 180 7.96 -3.67 21.82
CA ARG A 180 8.59 -4.30 20.66
C ARG A 180 7.92 -3.90 19.36
N LYS A 181 6.59 -3.96 19.30
CA LYS A 181 5.80 -3.58 18.09
C LYS A 181 5.92 -2.10 17.78
N VAL A 182 5.95 -1.24 18.78
CA VAL A 182 6.17 0.20 18.59
C VAL A 182 7.56 0.46 18.00
N ALA A 183 8.59 -0.21 18.51
CA ALA A 183 9.93 -0.10 17.97
C ALA A 183 10.04 -0.60 16.53
N GLU A 184 9.33 -1.69 16.18
CA GLU A 184 9.24 -2.18 14.79
C GLU A 184 8.51 -1.18 13.89
N ALA A 185 7.42 -0.58 14.36
CA ALA A 185 6.69 0.45 13.63
C ALA A 185 7.55 1.71 13.41
N ALA A 186 8.37 2.11 14.40
CA ALA A 186 9.29 3.23 14.27
C ALA A 186 10.36 2.98 13.20
N LYS A 187 10.91 1.76 13.11
CA LYS A 187 11.86 1.37 12.04
C LYS A 187 11.28 1.52 10.63
N GLU A 188 9.97 1.39 10.49
CA GLU A 188 9.32 1.58 9.18
C GLU A 188 9.42 3.05 8.73
N ASN A 189 9.38 4.03 9.65
CA ASN A 189 9.57 5.44 9.32
C ASN A 189 10.97 5.71 8.75
N SER A 190 12.00 5.14 9.40
CA SER A 190 13.39 5.21 8.90
C SER A 190 13.51 4.62 7.50
N LYS A 191 12.93 3.43 7.27
CA LYS A 191 12.95 2.78 5.96
C LYS A 191 12.26 3.61 4.88
N ARG A 192 11.12 4.23 5.19
CA ARG A 192 10.39 5.09 4.24
C ARG A 192 11.21 6.32 3.87
N LEU A 193 11.79 6.98 4.87
CA LEU A 193 12.61 8.17 4.66
C LEU A 193 13.87 7.83 3.86
N LEU A 194 14.61 6.79 4.25
CA LEU A 194 15.79 6.33 3.53
C LEU A 194 15.49 5.97 2.07
N LYS A 195 14.40 5.24 1.83
CA LYS A 195 13.99 4.86 0.47
C LYS A 195 13.71 6.09 -0.39
N GLU A 196 13.05 7.11 0.15
CA GLU A 196 12.77 8.35 -0.58
C GLU A 196 14.06 9.13 -0.85
N LEU A 197 14.94 9.26 0.13
CA LEU A 197 16.25 9.89 -0.04
C LEU A 197 17.07 9.19 -1.13
N GLN A 198 17.13 7.86 -1.13
CA GLN A 198 17.81 7.08 -2.16
C GLN A 198 17.18 7.27 -3.54
N ALA A 199 15.85 7.35 -3.64
CA ALA A 199 15.16 7.60 -4.90
C ALA A 199 15.47 9.00 -5.47
N ILE A 200 15.52 10.02 -4.60
CA ILE A 200 15.91 11.39 -4.99
C ILE A 200 17.37 11.41 -5.46
N SER A 201 18.29 10.85 -4.68
CA SER A 201 19.72 10.78 -5.03
C SER A 201 19.95 10.09 -6.38
N ALA A 202 19.31 8.92 -6.59
CA ALA A 202 19.40 8.19 -7.85
C ALA A 202 18.84 8.99 -9.03
N LYS A 203 17.70 9.68 -8.85
CA LYS A 203 17.07 10.49 -9.89
C LYS A 203 17.89 11.74 -10.24
N CYS A 204 18.56 12.35 -9.25
CA CYS A 204 19.44 13.51 -9.44
C CYS A 204 20.84 13.14 -9.98
N THR A 205 21.18 11.83 -10.07
CA THR A 205 22.46 11.41 -10.67
C THR A 205 22.35 11.51 -12.18
N ASP A 206 23.11 12.42 -12.80
CA ASP A 206 23.22 12.50 -14.25
C ASP A 206 24.17 11.39 -14.75
N THR A 207 23.79 10.69 -15.81
CA THR A 207 24.58 9.63 -16.45
C THR A 207 24.96 10.08 -17.86
N GLU A 208 26.05 9.51 -18.42
CA GLU A 208 26.50 9.81 -19.79
C GLU A 208 25.41 9.49 -20.84
N ALA A 209 24.49 8.57 -20.53
CA ALA A 209 23.33 8.25 -21.37
C ALA A 209 22.28 9.38 -21.44
N ASP A 210 22.34 10.37 -20.54
CA ASP A 210 21.43 11.52 -20.53
C ASP A 210 21.80 12.57 -21.62
N SER A 211 22.90 12.37 -22.35
CA SER A 211 23.40 13.31 -23.38
C SER A 211 22.79 13.12 -24.76
N ASP A 212 22.23 11.93 -25.08
CA ASP A 212 21.62 11.63 -26.37
C ASP A 212 20.28 10.89 -26.22
N ASP A 213 19.18 11.54 -26.55
CA ASP A 213 17.82 11.06 -26.84
C ASP A 213 16.91 10.52 -25.71
N GLU A 214 17.35 10.09 -24.54
CA GLU A 214 16.47 9.75 -23.41
C GLU A 214 16.54 10.78 -22.27
N LYS A 215 16.08 12.02 -22.51
CA LYS A 215 15.94 13.02 -21.44
C LYS A 215 15.09 12.46 -20.29
N LYS A 216 15.64 12.41 -19.08
CA LYS A 216 14.91 12.04 -17.86
C LYS A 216 13.57 12.77 -17.80
N ARG A 217 12.48 12.00 -17.68
CA ARG A 217 11.15 12.58 -17.48
C ARG A 217 11.00 13.03 -16.04
N TRP A 218 10.75 14.31 -15.83
CA TRP A 218 10.46 14.91 -14.55
C TRP A 218 8.95 15.06 -14.37
N HIS A 219 8.41 14.52 -13.28
CA HIS A 219 6.99 14.60 -12.91
C HIS A 219 6.85 15.44 -11.64
N ASP A 220 5.70 16.08 -11.45
CA ASP A 220 5.41 16.84 -10.22
C ASP A 220 5.56 15.99 -8.96
N THR A 221 5.27 14.69 -9.07
CA THR A 221 5.43 13.73 -7.99
C THR A 221 6.85 13.61 -7.44
N PHE A 222 7.87 14.01 -8.21
CA PHE A 222 9.25 14.05 -7.74
C PHE A 222 9.46 15.06 -6.60
N VAL A 223 8.67 16.13 -6.58
CA VAL A 223 8.71 17.15 -5.53
C VAL A 223 7.60 16.92 -4.52
N THR A 224 6.39 16.60 -4.97
CA THR A 224 5.23 16.49 -4.09
C THR A 224 5.26 15.26 -3.19
N ASN A 225 5.78 14.10 -3.66
CA ASN A 225 5.85 12.89 -2.85
C ASN A 225 6.78 13.03 -1.63
N PRO A 226 8.03 13.55 -1.75
CA PRO A 226 8.88 13.79 -0.59
C PRO A 226 8.24 14.74 0.43
N LEU A 227 7.61 15.83 -0.02
CA LEU A 227 6.93 16.79 0.86
C LEU A 227 5.72 16.15 1.58
N GLU A 228 4.95 15.33 0.88
CA GLU A 228 3.84 14.58 1.47
C GLU A 228 4.35 13.55 2.50
N LEU A 229 5.44 12.83 2.19
CA LEU A 229 6.09 11.93 3.11
C LEU A 229 6.56 12.68 4.37
N CYS A 230 7.22 13.83 4.23
CA CYS A 230 7.65 14.65 5.37
C CYS A 230 6.47 15.05 6.25
N ARG A 231 5.36 15.51 5.65
CA ARG A 231 4.13 15.84 6.39
C ARG A 231 3.58 14.65 7.18
N MET A 232 3.58 13.46 6.57
CA MET A 232 3.10 12.25 7.23
C MET A 232 4.02 11.77 8.35
N LEU A 233 5.33 11.76 8.12
CA LEU A 233 6.32 11.33 9.11
C LEU A 233 6.28 12.19 10.38
N LYS A 234 5.95 13.48 10.27
CA LYS A 234 5.74 14.37 11.42
C LYS A 234 4.69 13.83 12.39
N HIS A 235 3.64 13.18 11.88
CA HIS A 235 2.58 12.57 12.70
C HIS A 235 2.90 11.12 13.08
N MET A 236 3.69 10.42 12.25
CA MET A 236 4.02 9.01 12.44
C MET A 236 5.21 8.78 13.37
N ASN A 237 5.96 9.81 13.73
CA ASN A 237 7.06 9.71 14.70
C ASN A 237 6.50 9.63 16.13
N LEU A 238 5.81 8.52 16.42
CA LEU A 238 5.14 8.28 17.71
C LEU A 238 6.13 8.10 18.89
N THR A 239 7.37 7.75 18.60
CA THR A 239 8.45 7.61 19.57
C THR A 239 9.19 8.93 19.85
N ASN A 240 8.86 9.99 19.11
CA ASN A 240 9.56 11.27 19.11
C ASN A 240 11.08 11.11 18.88
N ASP A 241 11.43 10.22 17.95
CA ASP A 241 12.83 10.00 17.57
C ASP A 241 13.40 11.28 16.95
N PRO A 242 14.44 11.90 17.59
CA PRO A 242 15.02 13.16 17.13
C PRO A 242 15.78 13.01 15.82
N GLN A 243 16.37 11.84 15.53
CA GLN A 243 17.11 11.60 14.29
C GLN A 243 16.17 11.59 13.10
N ILE A 244 15.04 10.91 13.22
CA ILE A 244 14.00 10.89 12.18
C ILE A 244 13.43 12.29 11.95
N GLU A 245 13.18 13.05 13.02
CA GLU A 245 12.64 14.41 12.90
C GLU A 245 13.65 15.36 12.23
N GLU A 246 14.92 15.29 12.60
CA GLU A 246 15.96 16.11 11.98
C GLU A 246 16.15 15.76 10.49
N ALA A 247 16.24 14.47 10.14
CA ALA A 247 16.36 14.02 8.76
C ALA A 247 15.15 14.43 7.91
N ARG A 248 13.94 14.33 8.49
CA ARG A 248 12.69 14.78 7.86
C ARG A 248 12.71 16.27 7.56
N GLN A 249 13.09 17.09 8.55
CA GLN A 249 13.17 18.55 8.38
C GLN A 249 14.18 18.93 7.31
N ARG A 250 15.36 18.35 7.31
CA ARG A 250 16.37 18.58 6.28
C ARG A 250 15.84 18.25 4.88
N LEU A 251 15.13 17.12 4.71
CA LEU A 251 14.52 16.77 3.43
C LEU A 251 13.42 17.76 3.04
N GLU A 252 12.57 18.20 3.98
CA GLU A 252 11.52 19.18 3.74
C GLU A 252 12.11 20.50 3.27
N ASP A 253 13.18 20.99 3.91
CA ASP A 253 13.89 22.22 3.54
C ASP A 253 14.49 22.11 2.14
N ILE A 254 15.13 20.96 1.81
CA ILE A 254 15.69 20.70 0.49
C ILE A 254 14.61 20.79 -0.60
N MET A 255 13.41 20.25 -0.35
CA MET A 255 12.39 20.13 -1.39
C MET A 255 11.44 21.33 -1.46
N THR A 256 11.33 22.10 -0.38
CA THR A 256 10.41 23.25 -0.31
C THR A 256 10.77 24.34 -1.31
N GLY A 257 9.77 24.83 -2.05
CA GLY A 257 9.92 25.90 -3.04
C GLY A 257 10.57 25.46 -4.36
N ARG A 258 10.92 24.19 -4.52
CA ARG A 258 11.46 23.62 -5.77
C ARG A 258 10.33 23.07 -6.64
N THR A 259 10.52 23.13 -7.97
CA THR A 259 9.57 22.59 -8.96
C THR A 259 10.26 21.60 -9.88
N LYS A 260 9.48 20.76 -10.57
CA LYS A 260 10.05 19.80 -11.54
C LYS A 260 10.80 20.49 -12.68
N GLU A 261 10.37 21.71 -13.08
CA GLU A 261 11.02 22.52 -14.11
C GLU A 261 12.44 22.91 -13.68
N MET A 262 12.61 23.33 -12.42
CA MET A 262 13.93 23.66 -11.87
C MET A 262 14.89 22.46 -11.94
N PHE A 263 14.41 21.26 -11.63
CA PHE A 263 15.23 20.04 -11.74
C PHE A 263 15.51 19.64 -13.20
N LYS A 264 14.54 19.87 -14.09
CA LYS A 264 14.71 19.59 -15.52
C LYS A 264 15.77 20.49 -16.14
N ASP A 265 15.74 21.79 -15.82
CA ASP A 265 16.51 22.81 -16.52
C ASP A 265 17.91 23.08 -15.92
N SER A 266 18.14 22.64 -14.65
CA SER A 266 19.39 22.92 -13.93
C SER A 266 20.14 21.66 -13.49
N PRO A 267 21.20 21.24 -14.23
CA PRO A 267 22.12 20.19 -13.77
C PRO A 267 22.80 20.54 -12.43
N ALA A 268 23.14 21.82 -12.23
CA ALA A 268 23.77 22.28 -11.00
C ALA A 268 22.87 22.06 -9.78
N LEU A 269 21.55 22.36 -9.90
CA LEU A 269 20.58 22.10 -8.84
C LEU A 269 20.47 20.60 -8.52
N ARG A 270 20.46 19.74 -9.55
CA ARG A 270 20.43 18.28 -9.33
C ARG A 270 21.63 17.80 -8.54
N GLN A 271 22.81 18.33 -8.86
CA GLN A 271 24.06 17.96 -8.18
C GLN A 271 24.08 18.47 -6.72
N GLU A 272 23.61 19.70 -6.49
CA GLU A 272 23.44 20.27 -5.15
C GLU A 272 22.51 19.41 -4.29
N VAL A 273 21.28 19.17 -4.77
CA VAL A 273 20.28 18.35 -4.06
C VAL A 273 20.79 16.95 -3.80
N LYS A 274 21.46 16.33 -4.78
CA LYS A 274 22.08 15.02 -4.58
C LYS A 274 23.09 15.04 -3.44
N GLY A 275 23.98 16.05 -3.40
CA GLY A 275 24.98 16.19 -2.34
C GLY A 275 24.35 16.35 -0.96
N GLU A 276 23.32 17.18 -0.84
CA GLU A 276 22.58 17.38 0.41
C GLU A 276 21.86 16.10 0.87
N VAL A 277 21.17 15.41 -0.03
CA VAL A 277 20.47 14.14 0.25
C VAL A 277 21.45 13.02 0.62
N ASP A 278 22.56 12.88 -0.11
CA ASP A 278 23.62 11.90 0.21
C ASP A 278 24.26 12.20 1.58
N SER A 279 24.35 13.48 1.98
CA SER A 279 24.79 13.88 3.32
C SER A 279 23.80 13.41 4.40
N ILE A 280 22.50 13.53 4.16
CA ILE A 280 21.48 13.00 5.09
C ILE A 280 21.63 11.48 5.20
N ILE A 281 21.73 10.75 4.08
CA ILE A 281 21.87 9.29 4.08
C ILE A 281 23.08 8.84 4.91
N LYS A 282 24.19 9.58 4.87
CA LYS A 282 25.42 9.25 5.60
C LYS A 282 25.43 9.66 7.05
N SER A 283 24.57 10.60 7.45
CA SER A 283 24.60 11.21 8.80
C SER A 283 23.86 10.40 9.85
N TYR A 284 22.98 9.47 9.45
CA TYR A 284 22.11 8.72 10.36
C TYR A 284 22.30 7.21 10.21
N ASP A 285 22.07 6.50 11.31
CA ASP A 285 22.01 5.03 11.35
C ASP A 285 20.56 4.60 11.07
N TRP A 286 20.34 3.99 9.91
CA TRP A 286 19.00 3.70 9.36
C TRP A 286 18.47 2.31 9.73
#